data_50fe4ecd2b17b6850ed8da5298d9d9ce
#
_entry.id   50fe4ecd2b17b6850ed8da5298d9d9ce
#
_cell.length_a   1.000
_cell.length_b   1.000
_cell.length_c   1.000
_cell.angle_alpha   90.00
_cell.angle_beta   90.00
_cell.angle_gamma   90.00
#
_symmetry.space_group_name_H-M   'P 1'
#
loop_
_entity.id
_entity.type
_entity.pdbx_description
1 polymer ?
#
loop_
_entity_poly.entity_id
_entity_poly.type
_entity_poly.pdbx_seq_one_letter_code
_entity_poly.pdbx_strand_id
1 'polypeptide(L)'
;MKKRKIILIAVIVIFVLMLIPIPTRWKNGITEYKAILYKYTKVHTPGDISFTGYEDGWELKILGIRVGGNINADERLKHNEDSKTKIVGSILLEVKEETRTSKGATFILKNNTDEDYSYGYAYKIEKFENKSWKELVSMPGNPLSQDIVVFTIKSKDEVEINIDWSAYGELKSGIYRLVKNDIRKSNSPESRTYAVYAEFDIK
;
A
#
# COMPACT_ATOMS: atom_id res chain seq x y z
N MET A 1 38.75 27.46 34.11
CA MET A 1 38.84 27.01 32.68
C MET A 1 38.35 25.58 32.41
N LYS A 2 38.73 24.58 33.18
CA LYS A 2 38.34 23.17 32.96
C LYS A 2 36.82 22.92 32.97
N LYS A 3 36.05 23.49 33.94
CA LYS A 3 34.58 23.30 34.02
C LYS A 3 33.82 23.83 32.77
N ARG A 4 34.22 25.01 32.21
CA ARG A 4 33.59 25.56 31.01
C ARG A 4 33.84 24.66 29.78
N LYS A 5 35.03 24.07 29.65
CA LYS A 5 35.32 23.11 28.55
C LYS A 5 34.49 21.84 28.65
N ILE A 6 34.30 21.31 29.87
CA ILE A 6 33.46 20.12 30.10
C ILE A 6 32.00 20.40 29.73
N ILE A 7 31.47 21.55 30.17
CA ILE A 7 30.09 21.94 29.79
C ILE A 7 29.94 22.10 28.29
N LEU A 8 30.91 22.72 27.62
CA LEU A 8 30.88 22.89 26.16
C LEU A 8 30.88 21.53 25.44
N ILE A 9 31.72 20.60 25.86
CA ILE A 9 31.77 19.25 25.30
C ILE A 9 30.43 18.54 25.53
N ALA A 10 29.85 18.61 26.72
CA ALA A 10 28.57 18.01 27.02
C ALA A 10 27.45 18.55 26.11
N VAL A 11 27.40 19.87 25.90
CA VAL A 11 26.44 20.50 24.99
C VAL A 11 26.61 20.02 23.55
N ILE A 12 27.85 19.91 23.07
CA ILE A 12 28.13 19.40 21.73
C ILE A 12 27.68 17.95 21.58
N VAL A 13 27.95 17.11 22.57
CA VAL A 13 27.54 15.70 22.56
C VAL A 13 26.03 15.57 22.53
N ILE A 14 25.30 16.33 23.35
CA ILE A 14 23.83 16.37 23.33
C ILE A 14 23.31 16.80 21.96
N PHE A 15 23.90 17.85 21.39
CA PHE A 15 23.50 18.32 20.07
C PHE A 15 23.72 17.27 18.97
N VAL A 16 24.85 16.56 19.00
CA VAL A 16 25.13 15.46 18.07
C VAL A 16 24.11 14.32 18.24
N LEU A 17 23.78 13.96 19.48
CA LEU A 17 22.75 12.93 19.75
C LEU A 17 21.39 13.32 19.21
N MET A 18 21.03 14.59 19.21
CA MET A 18 19.76 15.10 18.65
C MET A 18 19.72 15.02 17.10
N LEU A 19 20.85 14.82 16.44
CA LEU A 19 20.94 14.69 14.99
C LEU A 19 20.88 13.22 14.52
N ILE A 20 20.99 12.23 15.43
CA ILE A 20 20.94 10.82 15.06
C ILE A 20 19.53 10.43 14.62
N PRO A 21 19.30 10.05 13.35
CA PRO A 21 17.98 9.68 12.89
C PRO A 21 17.65 8.23 13.24
N ILE A 22 16.39 8.00 13.59
CA ILE A 22 15.81 6.67 13.71
C ILE A 22 15.06 6.36 12.42
N PRO A 23 15.50 5.38 11.62
CA PRO A 23 14.80 5.02 10.40
C PRO A 23 13.53 4.23 10.71
N THR A 24 12.40 4.65 10.14
CA THR A 24 11.13 3.93 10.17
C THR A 24 10.71 3.63 8.73
N ARG A 25 10.50 2.35 8.43
CA ARG A 25 10.05 1.91 7.10
C ARG A 25 8.57 1.55 7.15
N TRP A 26 7.78 2.18 6.29
CA TRP A 26 6.36 1.92 6.14
C TRP A 26 6.14 0.93 4.99
N LYS A 27 5.09 0.11 5.08
CA LYS A 27 4.77 -0.93 4.08
C LYS A 27 4.50 -0.39 2.67
N ASN A 28 4.19 0.90 2.55
CA ASN A 28 3.83 1.60 1.30
C ASN A 28 5.03 2.25 0.58
N GLY A 29 6.27 1.80 0.83
CA GLY A 29 7.47 2.35 0.20
C GLY A 29 7.94 3.69 0.77
N ILE A 30 7.34 4.16 1.87
CA ILE A 30 7.78 5.37 2.57
C ILE A 30 8.84 5.00 3.60
N THR A 31 9.96 5.72 3.58
CA THR A 31 11.00 5.62 4.60
C THR A 31 11.17 6.97 5.27
N GLU A 32 10.97 7.00 6.59
CA GLU A 32 11.20 8.19 7.41
C GLU A 32 12.51 8.04 8.19
N TYR A 33 13.30 9.09 8.21
CA TYR A 33 14.48 9.27 9.05
C TYR A 33 14.17 10.39 10.04
N LYS A 34 13.74 10.04 11.26
CA LYS A 34 13.31 11.00 12.26
C LYS A 34 14.39 11.18 13.31
N ALA A 35 14.89 12.40 13.44
CA ALA A 35 15.73 12.89 14.54
C ALA A 35 14.94 13.92 15.35
N ILE A 36 15.50 14.36 16.50
CA ILE A 36 14.84 15.39 17.33
C ILE A 36 14.72 16.72 16.58
N LEU A 37 15.75 17.10 15.83
CA LEU A 37 15.82 18.39 15.14
C LEU A 37 15.27 18.36 13.73
N TYR A 38 15.20 17.19 13.07
CA TYR A 38 14.73 17.09 11.70
C TYR A 38 14.00 15.79 11.42
N LYS A 39 13.20 15.81 10.35
CA LYS A 39 12.55 14.65 9.75
C LYS A 39 12.82 14.67 8.26
N TYR A 40 13.41 13.59 7.74
CA TYR A 40 13.57 13.36 6.30
C TYR A 40 12.69 12.19 5.90
N THR A 41 11.80 12.39 4.94
CA THR A 41 10.91 11.36 4.42
C THR A 41 11.26 11.11 2.96
N LYS A 42 11.52 9.86 2.62
CA LYS A 42 11.68 9.38 1.25
C LYS A 42 10.48 8.53 0.89
N VAL A 43 9.89 8.80 -0.26
CA VAL A 43 8.78 8.07 -0.83
C VAL A 43 9.24 7.37 -2.08
N HIS A 44 8.97 6.08 -2.17
CA HIS A 44 9.13 5.25 -3.35
C HIS A 44 7.90 4.37 -3.43
N THR A 45 6.81 4.92 -3.93
CA THR A 45 5.53 4.21 -4.03
C THR A 45 5.26 3.85 -5.48
N PRO A 46 4.59 2.71 -5.75
CA PRO A 46 4.04 2.47 -7.08
C PRO A 46 3.21 3.67 -7.49
N GLY A 47 3.56 4.27 -8.62
CA GLY A 47 2.82 5.40 -9.18
C GLY A 47 1.38 5.01 -9.45
N ASP A 48 0.49 5.98 -9.42
CA ASP A 48 -0.87 5.81 -9.90
C ASP A 48 -0.79 5.27 -11.36
N ILE A 49 -1.69 4.37 -11.76
CA ILE A 49 -1.67 3.51 -12.95
C ILE A 49 -1.44 4.26 -14.31
N SER A 50 -0.99 5.46 -14.29
CA SER A 50 -0.55 6.20 -15.46
C SER A 50 0.92 5.93 -15.79
N PHE A 51 1.16 4.88 -16.56
CA PHE A 51 2.29 4.67 -17.50
C PHE A 51 3.75 4.80 -17.03
N THR A 52 4.11 5.25 -15.85
CA THR A 52 5.51 5.62 -15.53
C THR A 52 6.14 4.99 -14.29
N GLY A 53 5.58 3.94 -13.75
CA GLY A 53 6.27 3.23 -12.67
C GLY A 53 6.07 3.87 -11.29
N TYR A 54 7.15 4.07 -10.56
CA TYR A 54 7.10 4.55 -9.18
C TYR A 54 7.05 6.08 -9.10
N GLU A 55 6.27 6.61 -8.17
CA GLU A 55 6.41 7.99 -7.74
C GLU A 55 7.54 8.11 -6.71
N ASP A 56 8.61 8.77 -7.10
CA ASP A 56 9.73 9.08 -6.24
C ASP A 56 9.63 10.50 -5.71
N GLY A 57 9.86 10.61 -4.41
CA GLY A 57 9.82 11.92 -3.79
C GLY A 57 10.53 11.97 -2.45
N TRP A 58 10.74 13.18 -1.97
CA TRP A 58 11.32 13.41 -0.65
C TRP A 58 10.79 14.70 -0.03
N GLU A 59 10.83 14.74 1.27
CA GLU A 59 10.51 15.92 2.08
C GLU A 59 11.49 16.05 3.24
N LEU A 60 11.95 17.26 3.52
CA LEU A 60 12.77 17.61 4.68
C LEU A 60 12.04 18.63 5.54
N LYS A 61 11.88 18.33 6.82
CA LYS A 61 11.40 19.23 7.85
C LYS A 61 12.48 19.45 8.90
N ILE A 62 12.66 20.70 9.34
CA ILE A 62 13.52 21.06 10.47
C ILE A 62 12.62 21.71 11.52
N LEU A 63 12.67 21.20 12.76
CA LEU A 63 11.78 21.64 13.86
C LEU A 63 10.29 21.65 13.47
N GLY A 64 9.87 20.69 12.62
CA GLY A 64 8.49 20.59 12.14
C GLY A 64 8.15 21.48 10.93
N ILE A 65 9.02 22.41 10.53
CA ILE A 65 8.82 23.31 9.39
C ILE A 65 9.40 22.66 8.13
N ARG A 66 8.61 22.60 7.06
CA ARG A 66 9.07 22.10 5.76
C ARG A 66 10.07 23.08 5.16
N VAL A 67 11.29 22.59 4.88
CA VAL A 67 12.38 23.39 4.31
C VAL A 67 12.77 22.97 2.90
N GLY A 68 12.30 21.78 2.45
CA GLY A 68 12.57 21.29 1.11
C GLY A 68 11.81 20.01 0.78
N GLY A 69 11.81 19.66 -0.51
CA GLY A 69 11.17 18.45 -1.01
C GLY A 69 10.24 18.71 -2.19
N ASN A 70 9.99 17.67 -2.97
CA ASN A 70 9.07 17.68 -4.11
C ASN A 70 7.71 17.02 -3.80
N ILE A 71 7.52 16.53 -2.57
CA ILE A 71 6.26 15.92 -2.11
C ILE A 71 5.80 16.56 -0.80
N ASN A 72 4.50 16.41 -0.47
CA ASN A 72 3.95 16.66 0.86
C ASN A 72 3.73 15.30 1.54
N ALA A 73 4.69 14.87 2.36
CA ALA A 73 4.67 13.55 2.98
C ALA A 73 3.51 13.36 3.96
N ASP A 74 3.11 14.40 4.68
CA ASP A 74 2.01 14.32 5.66
C ASP A 74 0.65 14.13 4.98
N GLU A 75 0.40 14.80 3.85
CA GLU A 75 -0.82 14.58 3.07
C GLU A 75 -0.88 13.17 2.53
N ARG A 76 0.25 12.63 2.04
CA ARG A 76 0.32 11.25 1.55
C ARG A 76 0.14 10.22 2.65
N LEU A 77 0.71 10.44 3.84
CA LEU A 77 0.51 9.55 4.98
C LEU A 77 -0.95 9.56 5.44
N LYS A 78 -1.56 10.75 5.56
CA LYS A 78 -2.99 10.88 5.87
C LYS A 78 -3.87 10.24 4.80
N HIS A 79 -3.56 10.45 3.53
CA HIS A 79 -4.29 9.87 2.42
C HIS A 79 -4.25 8.33 2.44
N ASN A 80 -3.10 7.73 2.79
CA ASN A 80 -2.97 6.29 2.96
C ASN A 80 -3.70 5.75 4.21
N GLU A 81 -3.79 6.51 5.29
CA GLU A 81 -4.57 6.13 6.48
C GLU A 81 -6.07 6.30 6.24
N ASP A 82 -6.49 7.43 5.68
CA ASP A 82 -7.90 7.71 5.35
C ASP A 82 -8.43 6.77 4.26
N SER A 83 -7.61 6.38 3.28
CA SER A 83 -8.03 5.44 2.24
C SER A 83 -8.20 4.01 2.77
N LYS A 84 -7.43 3.60 3.77
CA LYS A 84 -7.60 2.30 4.43
C LYS A 84 -8.85 2.24 5.31
N THR A 85 -9.28 3.36 5.88
CA THR A 85 -10.33 3.37 6.90
C THR A 85 -11.73 3.60 6.33
N LYS A 86 -11.87 4.23 5.17
CA LYS A 86 -13.18 4.74 4.70
C LYS A 86 -13.99 3.80 3.81
N ILE A 87 -13.41 2.74 3.25
CA ILE A 87 -14.11 1.84 2.30
C ILE A 87 -14.07 0.37 2.71
N VAL A 88 -13.21 -0.04 3.62
CA VAL A 88 -13.15 -1.41 4.15
C VAL A 88 -14.50 -1.92 4.69
N GLY A 89 -15.43 -1.02 5.04
CA GLY A 89 -16.78 -1.40 5.47
C GLY A 89 -17.87 -1.36 4.38
N SER A 90 -17.57 -0.84 3.18
CA SER A 90 -18.58 -0.55 2.17
C SER A 90 -18.40 -1.30 0.86
N ILE A 91 -17.16 -1.63 0.48
CA ILE A 91 -16.85 -2.55 -0.61
C ILE A 91 -16.10 -3.72 -0.02
N LEU A 92 -16.61 -4.92 -0.24
CA LEU A 92 -16.09 -6.15 0.33
C LEU A 92 -15.59 -7.07 -0.79
N LEU A 93 -14.55 -7.83 -0.50
CA LEU A 93 -14.08 -8.90 -1.34
C LEU A 93 -14.11 -10.18 -0.50
N GLU A 94 -14.80 -11.20 -0.98
CA GLU A 94 -14.97 -12.48 -0.30
C GLU A 94 -14.54 -13.60 -1.22
N VAL A 95 -13.93 -14.65 -0.70
CA VAL A 95 -13.62 -15.85 -1.47
C VAL A 95 -14.82 -16.79 -1.48
N LYS A 96 -15.13 -17.36 -2.64
CA LYS A 96 -16.12 -18.44 -2.79
C LYS A 96 -15.42 -19.76 -2.50
N GLU A 97 -15.51 -20.21 -1.25
CA GLU A 97 -14.67 -21.26 -0.66
C GLU A 97 -14.65 -22.57 -1.49
N GLU A 98 -15.79 -22.98 -2.05
CA GLU A 98 -15.93 -24.20 -2.85
C GLU A 98 -15.18 -24.15 -4.20
N THR A 99 -14.78 -22.96 -4.65
CA THR A 99 -14.04 -22.79 -5.92
C THR A 99 -12.54 -22.75 -5.74
N ARG A 100 -12.08 -22.75 -4.50
CA ARG A 100 -10.69 -22.56 -4.14
C ARG A 100 -9.83 -23.77 -4.46
N THR A 101 -8.75 -23.53 -5.20
CA THR A 101 -7.75 -24.50 -5.60
C THR A 101 -6.34 -23.93 -5.45
N SER A 102 -5.29 -24.75 -5.67
CA SER A 102 -3.90 -24.26 -5.75
C SER A 102 -3.62 -23.34 -6.94
N LYS A 103 -4.53 -23.25 -7.92
CA LYS A 103 -4.35 -22.51 -9.19
C LYS A 103 -5.27 -21.32 -9.35
N GLY A 104 -6.34 -21.22 -8.56
CA GLY A 104 -7.31 -20.15 -8.68
C GLY A 104 -8.48 -20.28 -7.73
N ALA A 105 -9.31 -19.25 -7.68
CA ALA A 105 -10.60 -19.24 -7.00
C ALA A 105 -11.52 -18.17 -7.60
N THR A 106 -12.81 -18.28 -7.31
CA THR A 106 -13.79 -17.23 -7.56
C THR A 106 -13.90 -16.34 -6.33
N PHE A 107 -13.92 -15.05 -6.54
CA PHE A 107 -14.15 -14.04 -5.51
C PHE A 107 -15.44 -13.29 -5.80
N ILE A 108 -16.12 -12.84 -4.75
CA ILE A 108 -17.32 -12.03 -4.84
C ILE A 108 -16.93 -10.62 -4.40
N LEU A 109 -17.00 -9.65 -5.31
CA LEU A 109 -16.85 -8.24 -5.00
C LEU A 109 -18.23 -7.68 -4.75
N LYS A 110 -18.47 -7.13 -3.54
CA LYS A 110 -19.75 -6.56 -3.11
C LYS A 110 -19.63 -5.05 -2.94
N ASN A 111 -20.55 -4.32 -3.53
CA ASN A 111 -20.66 -2.88 -3.36
C ASN A 111 -21.85 -2.54 -2.46
N ASN A 112 -21.60 -2.33 -1.19
CA ASN A 112 -22.65 -1.94 -0.22
C ASN A 112 -22.88 -0.43 -0.15
N THR A 113 -22.32 0.35 -1.08
CA THR A 113 -22.48 1.82 -1.14
C THR A 113 -23.65 2.22 -2.02
N ASP A 114 -24.00 3.49 -1.99
CA ASP A 114 -25.01 4.10 -2.87
C ASP A 114 -24.41 4.65 -4.18
N GLU A 115 -23.13 4.32 -4.47
CA GLU A 115 -22.38 4.83 -5.60
C GLU A 115 -21.87 3.68 -6.46
N ASP A 116 -21.73 3.93 -7.76
CA ASP A 116 -21.10 2.98 -8.69
C ASP A 116 -19.57 3.03 -8.57
N TYR A 117 -18.92 1.88 -8.68
CA TYR A 117 -17.46 1.76 -8.70
C TYR A 117 -16.98 1.05 -9.95
N SER A 118 -15.79 1.41 -10.39
CA SER A 118 -15.08 0.72 -11.46
C SER A 118 -13.89 -0.07 -10.90
N TYR A 119 -13.56 -1.18 -11.56
CA TYR A 119 -12.42 -2.04 -11.26
C TYR A 119 -11.89 -2.67 -12.55
N GLY A 120 -10.66 -3.16 -12.53
CA GLY A 120 -10.03 -3.83 -13.67
C GLY A 120 -9.60 -5.25 -13.34
N TYR A 121 -8.65 -5.79 -14.09
CA TYR A 121 -8.06 -7.10 -13.85
C TYR A 121 -6.93 -7.09 -12.81
N ALA A 122 -6.42 -5.92 -12.43
CA ALA A 122 -5.28 -5.82 -11.54
C ALA A 122 -5.57 -6.43 -10.16
N TYR A 123 -4.68 -7.31 -9.73
CA TYR A 123 -4.68 -7.89 -8.39
C TYR A 123 -3.25 -8.30 -8.00
N LYS A 124 -3.04 -8.59 -6.74
CA LYS A 124 -1.84 -9.21 -6.23
C LYS A 124 -2.17 -10.26 -5.18
N ILE A 125 -1.28 -11.25 -5.03
CA ILE A 125 -1.36 -12.26 -3.98
C ILE A 125 -0.30 -11.95 -2.94
N GLU A 126 -0.69 -11.97 -1.68
CA GLU A 126 0.23 -11.90 -0.57
C GLU A 126 0.12 -13.16 0.28
N LYS A 127 1.26 -13.64 0.79
CA LYS A 127 1.34 -14.78 1.71
C LYS A 127 1.64 -14.31 3.11
N PHE A 128 0.99 -14.89 4.11
CA PHE A 128 1.28 -14.61 5.51
C PHE A 128 2.46 -15.44 5.99
N GLU A 129 3.60 -14.81 6.23
CA GLU A 129 4.83 -15.44 6.71
C GLU A 129 5.51 -14.56 7.76
N ASN A 130 6.04 -15.19 8.82
CA ASN A 130 6.76 -14.49 9.89
C ASN A 130 5.97 -13.31 10.48
N LYS A 131 4.67 -13.53 10.75
CA LYS A 131 3.73 -12.52 11.29
C LYS A 131 3.55 -11.28 10.40
N SER A 132 3.78 -11.40 9.10
CA SER A 132 3.61 -10.31 8.14
C SER A 132 3.13 -10.83 6.79
N TRP A 133 2.39 -9.98 6.08
CA TRP A 133 2.01 -10.22 4.70
C TRP A 133 3.17 -9.88 3.77
N LYS A 134 3.50 -10.80 2.85
CA LYS A 134 4.53 -10.64 1.83
C LYS A 134 3.91 -10.84 0.46
N GLU A 135 4.09 -9.87 -0.42
CA GLU A 135 3.66 -9.98 -1.81
C GLU A 135 4.45 -11.08 -2.52
N LEU A 136 3.74 -11.94 -3.23
CA LEU A 136 4.34 -12.93 -4.11
C LEU A 136 4.80 -12.24 -5.40
N VAL A 137 5.93 -12.68 -5.91
CA VAL A 137 6.45 -12.23 -7.21
C VAL A 137 5.93 -13.17 -8.28
N SER A 138 5.36 -12.62 -9.37
CA SER A 138 4.96 -13.41 -10.53
C SER A 138 6.17 -14.06 -11.21
N MET A 139 5.97 -15.23 -11.79
CA MET A 139 7.02 -15.94 -12.52
C MET A 139 7.46 -15.15 -13.76
N PRO A 140 8.75 -15.14 -14.10
CA PRO A 140 9.25 -14.48 -15.30
C PRO A 140 8.55 -15.04 -16.56
N GLY A 141 8.16 -14.14 -17.46
CA GLY A 141 7.53 -14.51 -18.73
C GLY A 141 6.02 -14.75 -18.66
N ASN A 142 5.40 -14.61 -17.49
CA ASN A 142 3.95 -14.69 -17.34
C ASN A 142 3.43 -13.36 -16.72
N PRO A 143 3.41 -12.26 -17.49
CA PRO A 143 2.91 -10.99 -16.98
C PRO A 143 1.44 -11.14 -16.63
N LEU A 144 1.05 -10.63 -15.45
CA LEU A 144 -0.36 -10.38 -15.14
C LEU A 144 -0.93 -9.52 -16.27
N SER A 145 -2.12 -9.87 -16.78
CA SER A 145 -2.72 -9.17 -17.90
C SER A 145 -2.65 -7.66 -17.69
N GLN A 146 -2.03 -6.94 -18.65
CA GLN A 146 -1.95 -5.49 -18.66
C GLN A 146 -3.10 -4.87 -19.46
N ASP A 147 -4.11 -5.66 -19.80
CA ASP A 147 -5.26 -5.16 -20.54
C ASP A 147 -5.99 -4.11 -19.69
N ILE A 148 -6.12 -2.91 -20.25
CA ILE A 148 -6.86 -1.81 -19.65
C ILE A 148 -8.36 -2.07 -19.87
N VAL A 149 -8.89 -3.06 -19.18
CA VAL A 149 -10.33 -3.32 -19.17
C VAL A 149 -10.89 -2.77 -17.86
N VAL A 150 -11.93 -1.96 -18.00
CA VAL A 150 -12.62 -1.35 -16.85
C VAL A 150 -14.03 -1.93 -16.81
N PHE A 151 -14.34 -2.57 -15.68
CA PHE A 151 -15.67 -3.04 -15.34
C PHE A 151 -16.34 -2.07 -14.38
N THR A 152 -17.66 -2.12 -14.31
CA THR A 152 -18.43 -1.34 -13.35
C THR A 152 -19.23 -2.28 -12.44
N ILE A 153 -19.10 -2.09 -11.14
CA ILE A 153 -20.02 -2.66 -10.15
C ILE A 153 -21.00 -1.58 -9.71
N LYS A 154 -22.28 -1.85 -9.87
CA LYS A 154 -23.33 -0.91 -9.52
C LYS A 154 -23.49 -0.76 -8.01
N SER A 155 -24.14 0.34 -7.60
CA SER A 155 -24.61 0.55 -6.23
C SER A 155 -25.43 -0.64 -5.75
N LYS A 156 -25.14 -1.15 -4.54
CA LYS A 156 -25.84 -2.28 -3.90
C LYS A 156 -25.81 -3.60 -4.68
N ASP A 157 -24.84 -3.77 -5.56
CA ASP A 157 -24.69 -4.95 -6.41
C ASP A 157 -23.48 -5.81 -6.00
N GLU A 158 -23.42 -7.04 -6.49
CA GLU A 158 -22.29 -7.93 -6.34
C GLU A 158 -21.91 -8.58 -7.67
N VAL A 159 -20.63 -8.88 -7.85
CA VAL A 159 -20.09 -9.52 -9.05
C VAL A 159 -19.12 -10.64 -8.69
N GLU A 160 -19.15 -11.74 -9.44
CA GLU A 160 -18.18 -12.80 -9.35
C GLU A 160 -16.95 -12.49 -10.22
N ILE A 161 -15.77 -12.63 -9.65
CA ILE A 161 -14.48 -12.43 -10.31
C ILE A 161 -13.69 -13.73 -10.23
N ASN A 162 -13.48 -14.36 -11.37
CA ASN A 162 -12.65 -15.57 -11.46
C ASN A 162 -11.19 -15.15 -11.55
N ILE A 163 -10.38 -15.58 -10.60
CA ILE A 163 -8.96 -15.31 -10.52
C ILE A 163 -8.18 -16.59 -10.74
N ASP A 164 -7.39 -16.63 -11.81
CA ASP A 164 -6.37 -17.63 -12.06
C ASP A 164 -5.02 -17.02 -11.66
N TRP A 165 -4.39 -17.60 -10.65
CA TRP A 165 -3.07 -17.14 -10.19
C TRP A 165 -1.91 -17.98 -10.68
N SER A 166 -2.07 -18.69 -11.82
CA SER A 166 -1.00 -19.45 -12.47
C SER A 166 0.26 -18.62 -12.75
N ALA A 167 0.10 -17.30 -12.91
CA ALA A 167 1.22 -16.36 -13.00
C ALA A 167 2.17 -16.41 -11.79
N TYR A 168 1.70 -16.83 -10.62
CA TYR A 168 2.49 -17.04 -9.41
C TYR A 168 2.91 -18.49 -9.20
N GLY A 169 2.50 -19.40 -10.11
CA GLY A 169 2.61 -20.84 -9.95
C GLY A 169 1.50 -21.43 -9.09
N GLU A 170 1.62 -22.72 -8.78
CA GLU A 170 0.71 -23.35 -7.83
C GLU A 170 1.00 -22.90 -6.40
N LEU A 171 -0.01 -22.34 -5.73
CA LEU A 171 0.14 -21.94 -4.34
C LEU A 171 0.26 -23.17 -3.44
N LYS A 172 1.29 -23.20 -2.61
CA LYS A 172 1.51 -24.23 -1.61
C LYS A 172 0.61 -24.01 -0.39
N SER A 173 0.46 -25.04 0.46
CA SER A 173 -0.25 -24.91 1.72
C SER A 173 0.21 -23.65 2.50
N GLY A 174 -0.76 -22.88 2.98
CA GLY A 174 -0.49 -21.62 3.68
C GLY A 174 -1.68 -20.67 3.71
N ILE A 175 -1.50 -19.53 4.38
CA ILE A 175 -2.49 -18.46 4.48
C ILE A 175 -2.10 -17.35 3.50
N TYR A 176 -3.08 -16.96 2.70
CA TYR A 176 -2.92 -15.98 1.63
C TYR A 176 -3.99 -14.91 1.70
N ARG A 177 -3.78 -13.82 0.98
CA ARG A 177 -4.85 -12.88 0.64
C ARG A 177 -4.71 -12.40 -0.80
N LEU A 178 -5.84 -12.30 -1.46
CA LEU A 178 -5.96 -11.55 -2.71
C LEU A 178 -6.18 -10.08 -2.36
N VAL A 179 -5.40 -9.20 -2.96
CA VAL A 179 -5.55 -7.75 -2.81
C VAL A 179 -5.89 -7.15 -4.17
N LYS A 180 -7.02 -6.46 -4.23
CA LYS A 180 -7.46 -5.67 -5.37
C LYS A 180 -7.35 -4.19 -5.00
N ASN A 181 -6.48 -3.45 -5.69
CA ASN A 181 -6.14 -2.06 -5.38
C ASN A 181 -6.49 -1.06 -6.50
N ASP A 182 -7.28 -1.50 -7.47
CA ASP A 182 -7.68 -0.77 -8.65
C ASP A 182 -9.15 -0.29 -8.62
N ILE A 183 -9.80 -0.36 -7.47
CA ILE A 183 -11.20 0.03 -7.31
C ILE A 183 -11.29 1.55 -7.25
N ARG A 184 -12.18 2.14 -8.04
CA ARG A 184 -12.38 3.60 -8.14
C ARG A 184 -13.87 3.93 -8.12
N LYS A 185 -14.24 5.07 -7.53
CA LYS A 185 -15.60 5.60 -7.68
C LYS A 185 -15.82 6.01 -9.14
N SER A 186 -16.86 5.46 -9.76
CA SER A 186 -17.23 5.81 -11.14
C SER A 186 -17.65 7.27 -11.21
N ASN A 187 -17.32 7.96 -12.32
CA ASN A 187 -17.66 9.36 -12.55
C ASN A 187 -17.11 10.36 -11.51
N SER A 188 -16.07 9.99 -10.75
CA SER A 188 -15.37 10.91 -9.87
C SER A 188 -14.20 11.56 -10.62
N PRO A 189 -14.02 12.89 -10.53
CA PRO A 189 -12.83 13.55 -11.05
C PRO A 189 -11.58 13.21 -10.22
N GLU A 190 -11.74 12.61 -9.04
CA GLU A 190 -10.65 12.18 -8.19
C GLU A 190 -10.09 10.84 -8.70
N SER A 191 -8.79 10.79 -8.95
CA SER A 191 -8.06 9.58 -9.36
C SER A 191 -7.79 8.62 -8.19
N ARG A 192 -8.56 8.71 -7.10
CA ARG A 192 -8.36 7.91 -5.89
C ARG A 192 -8.71 6.45 -6.14
N THR A 193 -7.76 5.55 -5.88
CA THR A 193 -7.99 4.11 -5.87
C THR A 193 -8.16 3.59 -4.45
N TYR A 194 -8.93 2.53 -4.33
CA TYR A 194 -9.22 1.85 -3.08
C TYR A 194 -8.74 0.41 -3.14
N ALA A 195 -8.24 -0.09 -2.03
CA ALA A 195 -7.82 -1.46 -1.92
C ALA A 195 -8.78 -2.26 -1.04
N VAL A 196 -9.22 -3.41 -1.54
CA VAL A 196 -9.93 -4.43 -0.78
C VAL A 196 -9.15 -5.74 -0.82
N TYR A 197 -9.34 -6.59 0.18
CA TYR A 197 -8.69 -7.89 0.21
C TYR A 197 -9.61 -8.97 0.76
N ALA A 198 -9.37 -10.20 0.33
CA ALA A 198 -9.96 -11.40 0.89
C ALA A 198 -8.85 -12.35 1.33
N GLU A 199 -8.92 -12.84 2.58
CA GLU A 199 -8.01 -13.84 3.11
C GLU A 199 -8.56 -15.25 2.81
N PHE A 200 -7.65 -16.19 2.51
CA PHE A 200 -7.97 -17.58 2.25
C PHE A 200 -6.79 -18.49 2.61
N ASP A 201 -7.06 -19.77 2.82
CA ASP A 201 -6.01 -20.77 3.04
C ASP A 201 -5.94 -21.73 1.85
N ILE A 202 -4.75 -22.26 1.56
CA ILE A 202 -4.53 -23.41 0.71
C ILE A 202 -4.10 -24.57 1.61
N LYS A 203 -4.80 -25.69 1.52
CA LYS A 203 -4.54 -26.91 2.32
C LYS A 203 -3.56 -27.84 1.64
#